data_8a06e4180214e7f1e9f9f9c7d8a85a52
#
_entry.id   8a06e4180214e7f1e9f9f9c7d8a85a52
#
_cell.length_a   1.000
_cell.length_b   1.000
_cell.length_c   1.000
_cell.angle_alpha   90.00
_cell.angle_beta   90.00
_cell.angle_gamma   90.00
#
_symmetry.space_group_name_H-M   'P 1'
#
loop_
_entity.id
_entity.type
_entity.pdbx_description
1 polymer ?
#
loop_
_entity_poly.entity_id
_entity_poly.type
_entity_poly.pdbx_seq_one_letter_code
_entity_poly.pdbx_strand_id
1 'polypeptide(L)'
;MMDELPSVSCSEEAGVRYLHLGDTPWVQGCMRVRKPYAVELDYVQRMLAWLLWHDVTDSAGLQNLHTAQLGLGAASLTKFCLHSLGSTNTVVEINEQVIAVCHSWFALPQPDARHRVVCMDAMHWVQAVENANTVDALMVDLYDHEAAGPVLDSRDFYAACRNVLKTGGLVSVNLFGRSQNFERSLTTL
;
A
#
# COMPACT_ATOMS: atom_id res chain seq x y z
N MET A 1 23.40 9.69 6.73
CA MET A 1 23.59 8.32 6.20
C MET A 1 22.19 7.85 5.82
N MET A 2 21.92 7.55 4.57
CA MET A 2 20.70 6.83 4.22
C MET A 2 20.94 5.41 4.74
N ASP A 3 20.09 4.95 5.67
CA ASP A 3 20.14 3.57 6.13
C ASP A 3 19.96 2.67 4.90
N GLU A 4 20.78 1.63 4.81
CA GLU A 4 20.74 0.69 3.70
C GLU A 4 19.39 -0.03 3.74
N LEU A 5 18.65 0.02 2.63
CA LEU A 5 17.35 -0.63 2.54
C LEU A 5 17.52 -2.17 2.68
N PRO A 6 16.59 -2.87 3.34
CA PRO A 6 16.70 -4.30 3.54
C PRO A 6 16.70 -5.05 2.20
N SER A 7 17.46 -6.14 2.14
CA SER A 7 17.47 -7.05 0.99
C SER A 7 16.09 -7.67 0.78
N VAL A 8 15.76 -7.97 -0.48
CA VAL A 8 14.48 -8.55 -0.86
C VAL A 8 14.66 -9.99 -1.25
N SER A 9 13.88 -10.90 -0.68
CA SER A 9 13.85 -12.31 -1.05
C SER A 9 12.43 -12.82 -1.23
N CYS A 10 12.30 -13.93 -1.97
CA CYS A 10 11.01 -14.55 -2.25
C CYS A 10 11.08 -16.06 -2.00
N SER A 11 9.96 -16.60 -1.55
CA SER A 11 9.77 -18.05 -1.47
C SER A 11 8.44 -18.45 -2.12
N GLU A 12 8.32 -19.72 -2.51
CA GLU A 12 7.07 -20.27 -3.00
C GLU A 12 6.80 -21.62 -2.30
N GLU A 13 5.63 -21.75 -1.70
CA GLU A 13 5.19 -22.96 -1.07
C GLU A 13 3.71 -23.21 -1.36
N ALA A 14 3.38 -24.44 -1.74
CA ALA A 14 2.00 -24.89 -2.04
C ALA A 14 1.25 -23.97 -3.04
N GLY A 15 1.97 -23.33 -3.99
CA GLY A 15 1.41 -22.44 -5.00
C GLY A 15 1.08 -21.04 -4.47
N VAL A 16 1.66 -20.66 -3.33
CA VAL A 16 1.64 -19.31 -2.78
C VAL A 16 3.06 -18.75 -2.78
N ARG A 17 3.23 -17.56 -3.32
CA ARG A 17 4.48 -16.80 -3.28
C ARG A 17 4.46 -15.83 -2.13
N TYR A 18 5.59 -15.72 -1.44
CA TYR A 18 5.80 -14.86 -0.28
C TYR A 18 6.94 -13.89 -0.54
N LEU A 19 6.73 -12.64 -0.12
CA LEU A 19 7.74 -11.59 -0.12
C LEU A 19 8.33 -11.46 1.28
N HIS A 20 9.65 -11.36 1.36
CA HIS A 20 10.39 -11.17 2.61
C HIS A 20 11.35 -9.99 2.47
N LEU A 21 11.59 -9.27 3.57
CA LEU A 21 12.57 -8.20 3.69
C LEU A 21 13.59 -8.53 4.77
N GLY A 22 14.87 -8.37 4.45
CA GLY A 22 15.95 -8.75 5.36
C GLY A 22 15.96 -10.24 5.69
N ASP A 23 16.64 -10.58 6.79
CA ASP A 23 16.75 -11.95 7.31
C ASP A 23 15.69 -12.28 8.36
N THR A 24 14.50 -11.68 8.24
CA THR A 24 13.42 -11.86 9.21
C THR A 24 12.42 -12.92 8.76
N PRO A 25 11.74 -13.62 9.68
CA PRO A 25 10.72 -14.60 9.35
C PRO A 25 9.39 -13.96 8.90
N TRP A 26 9.29 -12.62 8.91
CA TRP A 26 8.06 -11.92 8.61
C TRP A 26 7.76 -11.91 7.12
N VAL A 27 6.52 -12.23 6.79
CA VAL A 27 5.99 -12.14 5.43
C VAL A 27 5.46 -10.73 5.20
N GLN A 28 6.04 -10.01 4.24
CA GLN A 28 5.63 -8.66 3.85
C GLN A 28 4.41 -8.66 2.90
N GLY A 29 4.10 -9.81 2.33
CA GLY A 29 2.95 -9.99 1.48
C GLY A 29 2.98 -11.34 0.78
N CYS A 30 1.85 -11.75 0.22
CA CYS A 30 1.77 -13.01 -0.51
C CYS A 30 0.83 -12.93 -1.72
N MET A 31 0.95 -13.92 -2.62
CA MET A 31 0.12 -14.05 -3.80
C MET A 31 -0.09 -15.52 -4.16
N ARG A 32 -1.32 -15.95 -4.37
CA ARG A 32 -1.59 -17.25 -5.01
C ARG A 32 -1.24 -17.19 -6.49
N VAL A 33 -0.40 -18.11 -6.94
CA VAL A 33 0.02 -18.19 -8.35
C VAL A 33 -1.17 -18.36 -9.29
N ARG A 34 -2.16 -19.19 -8.91
CA ARG A 34 -3.36 -19.43 -9.72
C ARG A 34 -4.46 -18.37 -9.58
N LYS A 35 -4.34 -17.46 -8.63
CA LYS A 35 -5.29 -16.35 -8.37
C LYS A 35 -4.52 -15.08 -8.04
N PRO A 36 -3.76 -14.51 -8.98
CA PRO A 36 -2.79 -13.44 -8.70
C PRO A 36 -3.43 -12.13 -8.23
N TYR A 37 -4.73 -11.95 -8.45
CA TYR A 37 -5.49 -10.75 -8.07
C TYR A 37 -6.31 -10.92 -6.79
N ALA A 38 -6.32 -12.12 -6.20
CA ALA A 38 -7.00 -12.34 -4.94
C ALA A 38 -6.24 -11.67 -3.79
N VAL A 39 -6.99 -11.07 -2.85
CA VAL A 39 -6.45 -10.51 -1.61
C VAL A 39 -6.49 -11.61 -0.55
N GLU A 40 -5.33 -12.17 -0.21
CA GLU A 40 -5.21 -13.35 0.65
C GLU A 40 -5.09 -12.99 2.14
N LEU A 41 -4.39 -11.91 2.47
CA LEU A 41 -4.12 -11.56 3.87
C LEU A 41 -5.27 -10.74 4.46
N ASP A 42 -5.71 -11.13 5.64
CA ASP A 42 -6.85 -10.51 6.35
C ASP A 42 -6.65 -9.00 6.58
N TYR A 43 -5.43 -8.58 6.93
CA TYR A 43 -5.18 -7.17 7.17
C TYR A 43 -5.32 -6.35 5.88
N VAL A 44 -4.87 -6.89 4.74
CA VAL A 44 -5.02 -6.25 3.43
C VAL A 44 -6.49 -6.11 3.06
N GLN A 45 -7.32 -7.15 3.36
CA GLN A 45 -8.77 -7.08 3.16
C GLN A 45 -9.39 -5.97 4.04
N ARG A 46 -8.94 -5.84 5.30
CA ARG A 46 -9.42 -4.78 6.21
C ARG A 46 -9.02 -3.39 5.73
N MET A 47 -7.86 -3.24 5.09
CA MET A 47 -7.45 -1.96 4.51
C MET A 47 -8.36 -1.48 3.37
N LEU A 48 -9.17 -2.36 2.79
CA LEU A 48 -10.19 -2.02 1.79
C LEU A 48 -11.51 -1.57 2.42
N ALA A 49 -11.61 -1.42 3.75
CA ALA A 49 -12.83 -1.01 4.44
C ALA A 49 -13.37 0.36 3.98
N TRP A 50 -12.53 1.24 3.42
CA TRP A 50 -12.97 2.50 2.83
C TRP A 50 -14.04 2.32 1.73
N LEU A 51 -14.11 1.15 1.09
CA LEU A 51 -15.17 0.81 0.12
C LEU A 51 -16.58 0.81 0.73
N LEU A 52 -16.71 0.64 2.05
CA LEU A 52 -18.01 0.67 2.75
C LEU A 52 -18.71 2.04 2.64
N TRP A 53 -17.98 3.10 2.30
CA TRP A 53 -18.49 4.45 2.09
C TRP A 53 -18.73 4.79 0.62
N HIS A 54 -18.56 3.82 -0.28
CA HIS A 54 -18.83 3.96 -1.71
C HIS A 54 -19.94 3.01 -2.15
N ASP A 55 -20.70 3.39 -3.16
CA ASP A 55 -21.63 2.47 -3.82
C ASP A 55 -20.85 1.50 -4.70
N VAL A 56 -20.59 0.32 -4.16
CA VAL A 56 -19.83 -0.73 -4.86
C VAL A 56 -20.61 -1.36 -6.04
N THR A 57 -21.90 -1.03 -6.21
CA THR A 57 -22.69 -1.44 -7.37
C THR A 57 -22.54 -0.48 -8.54
N ASP A 58 -22.08 0.75 -8.30
CA ASP A 58 -21.73 1.73 -9.33
C ASP A 58 -20.30 1.50 -9.85
N SER A 59 -20.16 0.59 -10.79
CA SER A 59 -18.85 0.29 -11.40
C SER A 59 -18.23 1.49 -12.13
N ALA A 60 -19.04 2.37 -12.70
CA ALA A 60 -18.55 3.57 -13.37
C ALA A 60 -17.99 4.58 -12.34
N GLY A 61 -18.65 4.73 -11.20
CA GLY A 61 -18.16 5.54 -10.09
C GLY A 61 -16.84 5.03 -9.54
N LEU A 62 -16.71 3.70 -9.33
CA LEU A 62 -15.47 3.09 -8.85
C LEU A 62 -14.29 3.25 -9.82
N GLN A 63 -14.54 3.17 -11.12
CA GLN A 63 -13.50 3.36 -12.15
C GLN A 63 -12.98 4.81 -12.21
N ASN A 64 -13.77 5.78 -11.80
CA ASN A 64 -13.39 7.18 -11.75
C ASN A 64 -12.57 7.56 -10.50
N LEU A 65 -12.45 6.65 -9.53
CA LEU A 65 -11.65 6.90 -8.33
C LEU A 65 -10.16 6.90 -8.67
N HIS A 66 -9.42 7.77 -7.99
CA HIS A 66 -7.99 7.70 -7.89
C HIS A 66 -7.61 7.15 -6.50
N THR A 67 -7.07 5.95 -6.47
CA THR A 67 -6.56 5.32 -5.26
C THR A 67 -5.05 5.54 -5.17
N ALA A 68 -4.53 5.78 -3.97
CA ALA A 68 -3.09 5.79 -3.74
C ALA A 68 -2.72 4.83 -2.62
N GLN A 69 -1.52 4.28 -2.72
CA GLN A 69 -0.97 3.35 -1.74
C GLN A 69 0.45 3.77 -1.36
N LEU A 70 0.74 3.84 -0.07
CA LEU A 70 2.07 4.04 0.48
C LEU A 70 2.57 2.71 1.04
N GLY A 71 3.66 2.20 0.46
CA GLY A 71 4.15 0.83 0.64
C GLY A 71 3.50 -0.15 -0.34
N LEU A 72 4.32 -0.91 -1.08
CA LEU A 72 3.84 -1.81 -2.14
C LEU A 72 3.54 -3.23 -1.63
N GLY A 73 4.36 -3.75 -0.70
CA GLY A 73 4.28 -5.14 -0.30
C GLY A 73 4.32 -6.09 -1.51
N ALA A 74 3.51 -7.14 -1.53
CA ALA A 74 3.34 -8.04 -2.68
C ALA A 74 2.32 -7.53 -3.71
N ALA A 75 2.09 -6.23 -3.78
CA ALA A 75 1.20 -5.54 -4.70
C ALA A 75 -0.29 -5.94 -4.60
N SER A 76 -0.74 -6.47 -3.48
CA SER A 76 -2.11 -6.98 -3.35
C SER A 76 -3.16 -5.88 -3.47
N LEU A 77 -3.00 -4.75 -2.75
CA LEU A 77 -3.89 -3.59 -2.83
C LEU A 77 -3.89 -2.96 -4.22
N THR A 78 -2.72 -2.73 -4.78
CA THR A 78 -2.55 -2.16 -6.13
C THR A 78 -3.28 -3.00 -7.18
N LYS A 79 -3.07 -4.31 -7.18
CA LYS A 79 -3.73 -5.24 -8.13
C LYS A 79 -5.24 -5.27 -7.94
N PHE A 80 -5.71 -5.22 -6.70
CA PHE A 80 -7.14 -5.16 -6.42
C PHE A 80 -7.78 -3.87 -6.97
N CYS A 81 -7.17 -2.70 -6.72
CA CYS A 81 -7.66 -1.43 -7.21
C CYS A 81 -7.72 -1.38 -8.74
N LEU A 82 -6.68 -1.87 -9.40
CA LEU A 82 -6.60 -1.88 -10.87
C LEU A 82 -7.54 -2.90 -11.51
N HIS A 83 -7.56 -4.14 -11.00
CA HIS A 83 -8.25 -5.26 -11.64
C HIS A 83 -9.72 -5.37 -11.19
N SER A 84 -9.99 -5.26 -9.88
CA SER A 84 -11.33 -5.49 -9.34
C SER A 84 -12.19 -4.22 -9.35
N LEU A 85 -11.60 -3.05 -9.07
CA LEU A 85 -12.33 -1.78 -9.10
C LEU A 85 -12.22 -1.08 -10.46
N GLY A 86 -11.15 -1.33 -11.22
CA GLY A 86 -10.87 -0.62 -12.47
C GLY A 86 -10.45 0.83 -12.26
N SER A 87 -10.15 1.24 -11.01
CA SER A 87 -9.76 2.60 -10.64
C SER A 87 -8.37 2.97 -11.17
N THR A 88 -8.06 4.26 -11.22
CA THR A 88 -6.66 4.68 -11.34
C THR A 88 -5.93 4.44 -10.02
N ASN A 89 -4.65 4.08 -10.09
CA ASN A 89 -3.86 3.79 -8.91
C ASN A 89 -2.46 4.40 -9.01
N THR A 90 -2.01 5.01 -7.91
CA THR A 90 -0.61 5.39 -7.70
C THR A 90 -0.09 4.62 -6.50
N VAL A 91 1.02 3.90 -6.66
CA VAL A 91 1.71 3.26 -5.53
C VAL A 91 3.09 3.87 -5.35
N VAL A 92 3.43 4.14 -4.10
CA VAL A 92 4.71 4.71 -3.67
C VAL A 92 5.47 3.66 -2.88
N GLU A 93 6.67 3.33 -3.32
CA GLU A 93 7.55 2.35 -2.69
C GLU A 93 8.98 2.90 -2.68
N ILE A 94 9.65 2.80 -1.54
CA ILE A 94 11.01 3.33 -1.39
C ILE A 94 12.06 2.34 -1.91
N ASN A 95 11.77 1.04 -1.87
CA ASN A 95 12.71 -0.02 -2.24
C ASN A 95 12.52 -0.46 -3.69
N GLU A 96 13.45 -0.04 -4.55
CA GLU A 96 13.44 -0.41 -5.98
C GLU A 96 13.47 -1.94 -6.20
N GLN A 97 14.10 -2.70 -5.31
CA GLN A 97 14.14 -4.16 -5.39
C GLN A 97 12.74 -4.76 -5.18
N VAL A 98 11.93 -4.19 -4.27
CA VAL A 98 10.53 -4.61 -4.08
C VAL A 98 9.74 -4.37 -5.35
N ILE A 99 9.89 -3.21 -5.99
CA ILE A 99 9.22 -2.90 -7.25
C ILE A 99 9.60 -3.92 -8.33
N ALA A 100 10.89 -4.18 -8.51
CA ALA A 100 11.40 -5.12 -9.52
C ALA A 100 10.88 -6.56 -9.29
N VAL A 101 10.89 -7.01 -8.05
CA VAL A 101 10.37 -8.33 -7.66
C VAL A 101 8.86 -8.40 -7.86
N CYS A 102 8.12 -7.33 -7.57
CA CYS A 102 6.67 -7.30 -7.80
C CYS A 102 6.30 -7.43 -9.27
N HIS A 103 7.04 -6.80 -10.17
CA HIS A 103 6.85 -7.00 -11.61
C HIS A 103 7.17 -8.42 -12.07
N SER A 104 8.24 -9.03 -11.56
CA SER A 104 8.72 -10.34 -12.02
C SER A 104 8.00 -11.52 -11.36
N TRP A 105 7.61 -11.40 -10.08
CA TRP A 105 7.09 -12.50 -9.28
C TRP A 105 5.65 -12.35 -8.82
N PHE A 106 5.18 -11.11 -8.58
CA PHE A 106 3.88 -10.86 -7.96
C PHE A 106 2.83 -10.30 -8.92
N ALA A 107 3.07 -10.42 -10.22
CA ALA A 107 2.13 -9.99 -11.26
C ALA A 107 1.70 -8.52 -11.12
N LEU A 108 2.60 -7.64 -10.66
CA LEU A 108 2.37 -6.21 -10.70
C LEU A 108 2.30 -5.76 -12.16
N PRO A 109 1.21 -5.11 -12.61
CA PRO A 109 1.11 -4.61 -13.97
C PRO A 109 2.20 -3.58 -14.29
N GLN A 110 2.58 -3.49 -15.55
CA GLN A 110 3.45 -2.39 -15.99
C GLN A 110 2.70 -1.05 -15.87
N PRO A 111 3.41 0.03 -15.53
CA PRO A 111 2.82 1.36 -15.50
C PRO A 111 2.16 1.74 -16.82
N ASP A 112 0.99 2.37 -16.75
CA ASP A 112 0.22 2.85 -17.90
C ASP A 112 -0.54 4.15 -17.55
N ALA A 113 -1.53 4.55 -18.34
CA ALA A 113 -2.32 5.75 -18.09
C ALA A 113 -3.13 5.70 -16.77
N ARG A 114 -3.41 4.50 -16.24
CA ARG A 114 -4.19 4.29 -15.01
C ARG A 114 -3.35 3.82 -13.83
N HIS A 115 -2.11 3.43 -14.07
CA HIS A 115 -1.23 2.85 -13.05
C HIS A 115 0.13 3.51 -13.04
N ARG A 116 0.50 4.07 -11.88
CA ARG A 116 1.80 4.68 -11.64
C ARG A 116 2.49 3.98 -10.47
N VAL A 117 3.75 3.61 -10.69
CA VAL A 117 4.66 3.15 -9.63
C VAL A 117 5.72 4.22 -9.43
N VAL A 118 5.82 4.72 -8.21
CA VAL A 118 6.72 5.83 -7.84
C VAL A 118 7.75 5.30 -6.86
N CYS A 119 9.03 5.25 -7.27
CA CYS A 119 10.12 4.90 -6.37
C CYS A 119 10.54 6.15 -5.60
N MET A 120 10.02 6.32 -4.39
CA MET A 120 10.22 7.53 -3.58
C MET A 120 9.88 7.26 -2.10
N ASP A 121 10.44 8.07 -1.22
CA ASP A 121 10.00 8.14 0.18
C ASP A 121 8.55 8.65 0.27
N ALA A 122 7.74 7.97 1.10
CA ALA A 122 6.32 8.27 1.23
C ALA A 122 6.05 9.67 1.79
N MET A 123 6.89 10.17 2.74
CA MET A 123 6.75 11.52 3.28
C MET A 123 6.97 12.56 2.19
N HIS A 124 7.98 12.38 1.35
CA HIS A 124 8.22 13.29 0.23
C HIS A 124 7.05 13.30 -0.75
N TRP A 125 6.47 12.13 -1.03
CA TRP A 125 5.35 12.05 -1.95
C TRP A 125 4.08 12.75 -1.41
N VAL A 126 3.73 12.57 -0.13
CA VAL A 126 2.55 13.23 0.45
C VAL A 126 2.72 14.72 0.66
N GLN A 127 3.96 15.21 0.72
CA GLN A 127 4.28 16.65 0.82
C GLN A 127 4.36 17.35 -0.54
N ALA A 128 4.42 16.61 -1.64
CA ALA A 128 4.54 17.18 -2.97
C ALA A 128 3.24 17.91 -3.36
N VAL A 129 3.38 19.16 -3.79
CA VAL A 129 2.24 20.06 -4.11
C VAL A 129 1.37 19.49 -5.23
N GLU A 130 1.95 18.81 -6.19
CA GLU A 130 1.25 18.17 -7.31
C GLU A 130 0.33 17.02 -6.90
N ASN A 131 0.53 16.45 -5.71
CA ASN A 131 -0.31 15.38 -5.18
C ASN A 131 -1.46 15.90 -4.31
N ALA A 132 -1.47 17.19 -3.97
CA ALA A 132 -2.51 17.77 -3.13
C ALA A 132 -3.89 17.68 -3.77
N ASN A 133 -4.89 17.22 -3.00
CA ASN A 133 -6.29 17.12 -3.43
C ASN A 133 -6.51 16.27 -4.70
N THR A 134 -5.76 15.19 -4.85
CA THR A 134 -5.81 14.32 -6.04
C THR A 134 -6.37 12.93 -5.77
N VAL A 135 -6.41 12.46 -4.52
CA VAL A 135 -6.66 11.08 -4.13
C VAL A 135 -8.05 10.93 -3.50
N ASP A 136 -8.82 9.94 -3.94
CA ASP A 136 -10.12 9.60 -3.34
C ASP A 136 -9.98 8.62 -2.17
N ALA A 137 -9.03 7.67 -2.27
CA ALA A 137 -8.73 6.74 -1.19
C ALA A 137 -7.22 6.51 -1.06
N LEU A 138 -6.67 6.79 0.13
CA LEU A 138 -5.27 6.59 0.47
C LEU A 138 -5.13 5.40 1.41
N MET A 139 -4.29 4.43 1.05
CA MET A 139 -3.98 3.26 1.86
C MET A 139 -2.52 3.34 2.34
N VAL A 140 -2.32 3.39 3.65
CA VAL A 140 -0.99 3.52 4.27
C VAL A 140 -0.58 2.20 4.90
N ASP A 141 0.44 1.55 4.33
CA ASP A 141 0.97 0.25 4.75
C ASP A 141 2.51 0.31 4.81
N LEU A 142 3.02 1.10 5.75
CA LEU A 142 4.43 1.41 5.89
C LEU A 142 5.01 0.74 7.14
N TYR A 143 5.66 -0.39 6.95
CA TYR A 143 6.36 -1.13 7.99
C TYR A 143 7.80 -1.40 7.58
N ASP A 144 8.67 -1.43 8.59
CA ASP A 144 10.04 -1.91 8.42
C ASP A 144 10.08 -3.45 8.33
N HIS A 145 11.26 -3.98 8.10
CA HIS A 145 11.48 -5.43 8.01
C HIS A 145 11.23 -6.18 9.34
N GLU A 146 11.24 -5.47 10.48
CA GLU A 146 10.98 -6.06 11.80
C GLU A 146 9.50 -6.08 12.15
N ALA A 147 8.65 -5.38 11.38
CA ALA A 147 7.23 -5.19 11.65
C ALA A 147 6.94 -4.73 13.10
N ALA A 148 7.87 -3.97 13.68
CA ALA A 148 7.82 -3.53 15.08
C ALA A 148 6.85 -2.35 15.28
N GLY A 149 6.60 -1.58 14.24
CA GLY A 149 5.72 -0.42 14.22
C GLY A 149 5.72 0.27 12.86
N PRO A 150 4.80 1.22 12.61
CA PRO A 150 4.81 2.00 11.39
C PRO A 150 6.07 2.86 11.31
N VAL A 151 6.68 2.90 10.13
CA VAL A 151 7.90 3.69 9.85
C VAL A 151 7.61 5.19 9.94
N LEU A 152 6.44 5.61 9.46
CA LEU A 152 5.96 6.99 9.52
C LEU A 152 4.68 7.04 10.37
N ASP A 153 4.77 7.67 11.54
CA ASP A 153 3.69 7.71 12.53
C ASP A 153 3.72 9.05 13.30
N SER A 154 3.71 10.16 12.55
CA SER A 154 3.70 11.49 13.12
C SER A 154 2.47 12.28 12.69
N ARG A 155 2.08 13.29 13.51
CA ARG A 155 1.02 14.23 13.14
C ARG A 155 1.29 14.92 11.80
N ASP A 156 2.53 15.30 11.56
CA ASP A 156 2.91 15.98 10.30
C ASP A 156 2.72 15.05 9.11
N PHE A 157 3.05 13.76 9.26
CA PHE A 157 2.82 12.76 8.23
C PHE A 157 1.31 12.59 7.94
N TYR A 158 0.48 12.41 8.97
CA TYR A 158 -0.97 12.25 8.76
C TYR A 158 -1.64 13.53 8.27
N ALA A 159 -1.16 14.70 8.69
CA ALA A 159 -1.61 15.98 8.12
C ALA A 159 -1.27 16.09 6.63
N ALA A 160 -0.07 15.65 6.22
CA ALA A 160 0.32 15.59 4.82
C ALA A 160 -0.50 14.54 4.04
N CYS A 161 -0.79 13.36 4.62
CA CYS A 161 -1.71 12.38 4.05
C CYS A 161 -3.12 12.98 3.81
N ARG A 162 -3.61 13.78 4.76
CA ARG A 162 -4.89 14.48 4.58
C ARG A 162 -4.87 15.47 3.42
N ASN A 163 -3.76 16.17 3.20
CA ASN A 163 -3.65 17.16 2.13
C ASN A 163 -3.70 16.55 0.72
N VAL A 164 -3.30 15.29 0.54
CA VAL A 164 -3.41 14.62 -0.76
C VAL A 164 -4.83 14.16 -1.05
N LEU A 165 -5.69 14.03 -0.03
CA LEU A 165 -7.07 13.59 -0.20
C LEU A 165 -7.93 14.69 -0.80
N LYS A 166 -8.79 14.32 -1.74
CA LYS A 166 -9.90 15.16 -2.20
C LYS A 166 -10.88 15.40 -1.06
N THR A 167 -11.76 16.39 -1.23
CA THR A 167 -12.89 16.59 -0.32
C THR A 167 -13.75 15.32 -0.28
N GLY A 168 -13.95 14.76 0.92
CA GLY A 168 -14.65 13.49 1.11
C GLY A 168 -13.78 12.25 0.86
N GLY A 169 -12.52 12.42 0.51
CA GLY A 169 -11.56 11.31 0.39
C GLY A 169 -11.30 10.60 1.72
N LEU A 170 -10.93 9.34 1.65
CA LEU A 170 -10.77 8.45 2.80
C LEU A 170 -9.33 7.97 2.94
N VAL A 171 -8.89 7.80 4.19
CA VAL A 171 -7.61 7.15 4.49
C VAL A 171 -7.84 5.84 5.23
N SER A 172 -7.09 4.81 4.85
CA SER A 172 -6.98 3.54 5.58
C SER A 172 -5.54 3.33 5.98
N VAL A 173 -5.30 3.12 7.27
CA VAL A 173 -3.94 2.95 7.81
C VAL A 173 -3.83 1.57 8.42
N ASN A 174 -2.83 0.79 8.01
CA ASN A 174 -2.47 -0.43 8.70
C ASN A 174 -1.75 -0.06 10.00
N LEU A 175 -2.39 -0.31 11.13
CA LEU A 175 -1.79 -0.16 12.45
C LEU A 175 -1.69 -1.54 13.08
N PHE A 176 -0.48 -2.06 13.10
CA PHE A 176 -0.15 -3.34 13.72
C PHE A 176 0.86 -3.10 14.86
N GLY A 177 0.73 -3.82 15.97
CA GLY A 177 1.68 -3.73 17.05
C GLY A 177 1.07 -4.06 18.42
N ARG A 178 1.92 -4.11 19.42
CA ARG A 178 1.51 -4.30 20.83
C ARG A 178 0.79 -3.05 21.33
N SER A 179 -0.16 -3.23 22.25
CA SER A 179 -1.13 -2.24 22.70
C SER A 179 -0.62 -0.80 22.90
N GLN A 180 0.56 -0.60 23.47
CA GLN A 180 1.08 0.76 23.72
C GLN A 180 1.45 1.53 22.46
N ASN A 181 2.00 0.86 21.44
CA ASN A 181 2.32 1.50 20.16
C ASN A 181 1.03 1.78 19.39
N PHE A 182 0.08 0.86 19.39
CA PHE A 182 -1.21 1.02 18.74
C PHE A 182 -2.00 2.23 19.28
N GLU A 183 -2.11 2.36 20.61
CA GLU A 183 -2.80 3.49 21.24
C GLU A 183 -2.14 4.83 20.92
N ARG A 184 -0.80 4.86 20.88
CA ARG A 184 -0.07 6.07 20.47
C ARG A 184 -0.36 6.44 19.04
N SER A 185 -0.26 5.50 18.10
CA SER A 185 -0.54 5.72 16.68
C SER A 185 -1.98 6.18 16.47
N LEU A 186 -2.94 5.55 17.15
CA LEU A 186 -4.36 5.94 17.08
C LEU A 186 -4.62 7.36 17.60
N THR A 187 -3.83 7.80 18.59
CA THR A 187 -3.95 9.18 19.13
C THR A 187 -3.28 10.21 18.21
N THR A 188 -2.38 9.75 17.34
CA THR A 188 -1.64 10.61 16.41
C THR A 188 -2.41 10.85 15.11
N LEU A 189 -3.25 9.91 14.70
CA LEU A 189 -4.19 10.00 13.58
C LEU A 189 -5.25 11.09 13.80
#